data_7a7a7ed063963aa392f09a537addb0aa
#
_entry.id   7a7a7ed063963aa392f09a537addb0aa
#
_cell.length_a   1.000
_cell.length_b   1.000
_cell.length_c   1.000
_cell.angle_alpha   90.00
_cell.angle_beta   90.00
_cell.angle_gamma   90.00
#
_symmetry.space_group_name_H-M   'P 1'
#
loop_
_entity.id
_entity.type
_entity.pdbx_description
1 polymer ?
#
loop_
_entity_poly.entity_id
_entity_poly.type
_entity_poly.pdbx_seq_one_letter_code
_entity_poly.pdbx_strand_id
1 'polypeptide(L)'
;MIRLENVTKVYDGGVVALKDVDLDINKGEFVFLVGPSGSGKSTLIRLMMREEGPTNGDIWIAGKHASVLPGWKIPHLRRSIGTVFQDFKLLPNKTVYENVAFAMEVTGKSRSAIDGQVPQVLKLVGLSEMADRLPRRLSGGEQQRVSVARAFVNRPLILLADESTGNLDPATSVGIMRILDRINRTGTTVVMATHDHAIVDAMRRRVVQLERGRVLRDESRGVYETAVAEPVELPDDVTIGAEAVESVEMVTTVEADTSTVVETEEVTATASSADEPTAADETPEDNGDDEATAPDTSNAEDAEDIDVTGEVAVIEDAESDDEAESDDEAGSDDEAGQ
;
A
#
# COMPACT_ATOMS: atom_id res chain seq x y z
N MET A 1 0.60 -0.85 19.16
CA MET A 1 1.41 -1.18 17.96
C MET A 1 1.95 0.07 17.29
N ILE A 2 1.09 1.05 17.03
CA ILE A 2 1.44 2.40 16.56
C ILE A 2 0.90 3.38 17.59
N ARG A 3 1.71 4.34 18.02
CA ARG A 3 1.30 5.37 18.98
C ARG A 3 1.84 6.71 18.54
N LEU A 4 0.99 7.70 18.47
CA LEU A 4 1.29 9.09 18.18
C LEU A 4 0.89 9.93 19.40
N GLU A 5 1.77 10.83 19.85
CA GLU A 5 1.54 11.75 20.96
C GLU A 5 1.82 13.18 20.51
N ASN A 6 0.78 14.02 20.54
CA ASN A 6 0.83 15.43 20.17
C ASN A 6 1.50 15.70 18.81
N VAL A 7 1.26 14.81 17.84
CA VAL A 7 1.96 14.86 16.54
C VAL A 7 1.46 16.01 15.69
N THR A 8 2.36 16.89 15.32
CA THR A 8 2.12 18.01 14.39
C THR A 8 3.09 17.88 13.22
N LYS A 9 2.56 18.07 12.00
CA LYS A 9 3.35 18.12 10.76
C LYS A 9 3.05 19.40 10.00
N VAL A 10 4.08 20.21 9.81
CA VAL A 10 4.05 21.42 8.99
C VAL A 10 5.00 21.22 7.82
N TYR A 11 4.53 21.50 6.60
CA TYR A 11 5.34 21.51 5.39
C TYR A 11 5.92 22.88 5.10
N ASP A 12 6.87 22.94 4.18
CA ASP A 12 7.43 24.19 3.69
C ASP A 12 6.32 25.13 3.19
N GLY A 13 6.48 26.41 3.48
CA GLY A 13 5.41 27.40 3.23
C GLY A 13 4.36 27.51 4.33
N GLY A 14 4.54 26.82 5.47
CA GLY A 14 3.66 26.96 6.64
C GLY A 14 2.36 26.16 6.57
N VAL A 15 2.23 25.22 5.61
CA VAL A 15 1.03 24.38 5.47
C VAL A 15 1.00 23.36 6.59
N VAL A 16 0.01 23.48 7.49
CA VAL A 16 -0.21 22.54 8.59
C VAL A 16 -1.01 21.36 8.06
N ALA A 17 -0.36 20.19 7.89
CA ALA A 17 -1.00 18.97 7.41
C ALA A 17 -1.59 18.11 8.54
N LEU A 18 -0.94 18.10 9.70
CA LEU A 18 -1.45 17.47 10.92
C LEU A 18 -1.19 18.40 12.11
N LYS A 19 -2.11 18.43 13.06
CA LYS A 19 -2.04 19.31 14.22
C LYS A 19 -2.52 18.58 15.48
N ASP A 20 -1.64 18.45 16.46
CA ASP A 20 -1.88 17.89 17.79
C ASP A 20 -2.64 16.54 17.69
N VAL A 21 -2.10 15.59 16.89
CA VAL A 21 -2.72 14.29 16.68
C VAL A 21 -2.26 13.33 17.75
N ASP A 22 -3.22 12.82 18.52
CA ASP A 22 -3.06 11.71 19.46
C ASP A 22 -3.78 10.48 18.90
N LEU A 23 -3.09 9.35 18.76
CA LEU A 23 -3.67 8.12 18.23
C LEU A 23 -2.89 6.91 18.74
N ASP A 24 -3.61 5.92 19.28
CA ASP A 24 -3.04 4.63 19.69
C ASP A 24 -3.72 3.49 18.93
N ILE A 25 -2.95 2.73 18.15
CA ILE A 25 -3.43 1.56 17.39
C ILE A 25 -2.79 0.31 18.01
N ASN A 26 -3.61 -0.62 18.49
CA ASN A 26 -3.17 -1.85 19.10
C ASN A 26 -2.71 -2.89 18.07
N LYS A 27 -1.99 -3.90 18.55
CA LYS A 27 -1.58 -5.03 17.71
C LYS A 27 -2.79 -5.83 17.24
N GLY A 28 -2.83 -6.14 15.93
CA GLY A 28 -3.89 -6.92 15.32
C GLY A 28 -5.19 -6.13 15.05
N GLU A 29 -5.23 -4.82 15.32
CA GLU A 29 -6.38 -4.00 14.93
C GLU A 29 -6.45 -3.82 13.40
N PHE A 30 -7.66 -3.67 12.91
CA PHE A 30 -7.96 -3.16 11.57
C PHE A 30 -8.58 -1.77 11.74
N VAL A 31 -7.91 -0.73 11.22
CA VAL A 31 -8.29 0.67 11.37
C VAL A 31 -8.46 1.32 10.01
N PHE A 32 -9.61 1.95 9.80
CA PHE A 32 -9.83 2.85 8.68
C PHE A 32 -9.48 4.28 9.07
N LEU A 33 -8.69 4.93 8.22
CA LEU A 33 -8.46 6.37 8.26
C LEU A 33 -9.37 7.02 7.22
N VAL A 34 -10.36 7.78 7.67
CA VAL A 34 -11.35 8.40 6.79
C VAL A 34 -11.29 9.93 6.86
N GLY A 35 -11.92 10.60 5.92
CA GLY A 35 -12.00 12.05 5.89
C GLY A 35 -11.84 12.61 4.47
N PRO A 36 -12.17 13.88 4.24
CA PRO A 36 -12.11 14.51 2.93
C PRO A 36 -10.68 14.55 2.36
N SER A 37 -10.56 14.82 1.07
CA SER A 37 -9.25 15.06 0.44
C SER A 37 -8.54 16.20 1.15
N GLY A 38 -7.23 16.06 1.36
CA GLY A 38 -6.43 17.05 2.09
C GLY A 38 -6.61 17.04 3.63
N SER A 39 -7.36 16.10 4.21
CA SER A 39 -7.52 16.02 5.68
C SER A 39 -6.27 15.56 6.45
N GLY A 40 -5.22 15.07 5.75
CA GLY A 40 -3.96 14.63 6.36
C GLY A 40 -3.73 13.11 6.37
N LYS A 41 -4.63 12.28 5.79
CA LYS A 41 -4.53 10.80 5.79
C LYS A 41 -3.20 10.29 5.24
N SER A 42 -2.84 10.70 4.01
CA SER A 42 -1.58 10.27 3.38
C SER A 42 -0.35 10.81 4.12
N THR A 43 -0.43 12.01 4.70
CA THR A 43 0.64 12.53 5.58
C THR A 43 0.80 11.66 6.81
N LEU A 44 -0.30 11.24 7.45
CA LEU A 44 -0.27 10.36 8.60
C LEU A 44 0.36 9.00 8.26
N ILE A 45 -0.01 8.41 7.10
CA ILE A 45 0.61 7.17 6.59
C ILE A 45 2.11 7.36 6.34
N ARG A 46 2.56 8.46 5.72
CA ARG A 46 3.99 8.75 5.49
C ARG A 46 4.78 8.88 6.79
N LEU A 47 4.19 9.48 7.82
CA LEU A 47 4.79 9.53 9.15
C LEU A 47 4.91 8.15 9.77
N MET A 48 3.88 7.29 9.66
CA MET A 48 3.92 5.90 10.12
C MET A 48 4.96 5.06 9.37
N MET A 49 5.19 5.32 8.07
CA MET A 49 6.29 4.70 7.30
C MET A 49 7.67 5.26 7.64
N ARG A 50 7.72 6.33 8.43
CA ARG A 50 8.92 7.11 8.68
C ARG A 50 9.58 7.60 7.38
N GLU A 51 8.74 7.83 6.35
CA GLU A 51 9.14 8.49 5.11
C GLU A 51 9.46 9.95 5.39
N GLU A 52 8.66 10.55 6.28
CA GLU A 52 8.85 11.87 6.82
C GLU A 52 8.92 11.82 8.36
N GLY A 53 9.48 12.85 8.96
CA GLY A 53 9.44 13.07 10.42
C GLY A 53 8.31 14.03 10.80
N PRO A 54 7.80 13.94 12.04
CA PRO A 54 6.92 14.97 12.57
C PRO A 54 7.70 16.28 12.78
N THR A 55 7.00 17.40 12.75
CA THR A 55 7.57 18.72 13.14
C THR A 55 7.63 18.81 14.65
N ASN A 56 6.59 18.35 15.35
CA ASN A 56 6.53 18.23 16.80
C ASN A 56 5.82 16.94 17.18
N GLY A 57 6.01 16.50 18.43
CA GLY A 57 5.41 15.30 18.98
C GLY A 57 6.20 14.04 18.67
N ASP A 58 5.72 12.92 19.18
CA ASP A 58 6.42 11.67 19.19
C ASP A 58 5.62 10.54 18.54
N ILE A 59 6.31 9.64 17.84
CA ILE A 59 5.75 8.50 17.16
C ILE A 59 6.48 7.22 17.57
N TRP A 60 5.73 6.22 18.02
CA TRP A 60 6.24 4.88 18.28
C TRP A 60 5.61 3.89 17.30
N ILE A 61 6.44 3.03 16.71
CA ILE A 61 6.03 2.03 15.74
C ILE A 61 6.69 0.70 16.09
N ALA A 62 5.89 -0.33 16.27
CA ALA A 62 6.36 -1.67 16.64
C ALA A 62 7.30 -1.64 17.87
N GLY A 63 6.98 -0.82 18.88
CA GLY A 63 7.74 -0.64 20.10
C GLY A 63 9.01 0.20 19.97
N LYS A 64 9.29 0.78 18.80
CA LYS A 64 10.45 1.66 18.57
C LYS A 64 10.01 3.11 18.52
N HIS A 65 10.76 4.00 19.18
CA HIS A 65 10.55 5.45 19.13
C HIS A 65 10.98 5.98 17.75
N ALA A 66 10.03 6.02 16.82
CA ALA A 66 10.30 6.29 15.41
C ALA A 66 10.78 7.73 15.15
N SER A 67 10.29 8.73 15.92
CA SER A 67 10.65 10.14 15.74
C SER A 67 12.15 10.39 15.86
N VAL A 68 12.83 9.70 16.78
CA VAL A 68 14.27 9.91 17.08
C VAL A 68 15.17 8.84 16.46
N LEU A 69 14.62 7.90 15.68
CA LEU A 69 15.44 6.88 15.03
C LEU A 69 16.44 7.50 14.07
N PRO A 70 17.73 7.19 14.18
CA PRO A 70 18.72 7.61 13.21
C PRO A 70 18.46 6.98 11.84
N GLY A 71 18.85 7.69 10.76
CA GLY A 71 18.55 7.31 9.38
C GLY A 71 18.92 5.86 9.04
N TRP A 72 20.06 5.37 9.51
CA TRP A 72 20.52 4.00 9.25
C TRP A 72 19.66 2.90 9.89
N LYS A 73 18.87 3.22 10.93
CA LYS A 73 17.91 2.29 11.56
C LYS A 73 16.53 2.29 10.90
N ILE A 74 16.19 3.30 10.09
CA ILE A 74 14.90 3.40 9.42
C ILE A 74 14.62 2.19 8.51
N PRO A 75 15.56 1.67 7.70
CA PRO A 75 15.32 0.47 6.90
C PRO A 75 14.91 -0.76 7.75
N HIS A 76 15.49 -0.89 8.96
CA HIS A 76 15.11 -1.98 9.88
C HIS A 76 13.69 -1.81 10.45
N LEU A 77 13.23 -0.56 10.67
CA LEU A 77 11.85 -0.28 11.04
C LEU A 77 10.91 -0.66 9.89
N ARG A 78 11.22 -0.21 8.67
CA ARG A 78 10.39 -0.45 7.47
C ARG A 78 10.26 -1.93 7.12
N ARG A 79 11.20 -2.81 7.51
CA ARG A 79 11.05 -4.27 7.35
C ARG A 79 9.86 -4.84 8.15
N SER A 80 9.41 -4.16 9.19
CA SER A 80 8.23 -4.54 9.98
C SER A 80 6.93 -3.96 9.43
N ILE A 81 6.99 -3.18 8.34
CA ILE A 81 5.87 -2.49 7.72
C ILE A 81 5.75 -2.95 6.27
N GLY A 82 4.59 -3.43 5.87
CA GLY A 82 4.23 -3.61 4.47
C GLY A 82 3.42 -2.41 4.00
N THR A 83 3.62 -1.99 2.76
CA THR A 83 2.89 -0.84 2.20
C THR A 83 2.21 -1.21 0.89
N VAL A 84 0.93 -0.90 0.80
CA VAL A 84 0.10 -1.03 -0.40
C VAL A 84 -0.22 0.38 -0.89
N PHE A 85 0.21 0.69 -2.12
CA PHE A 85 0.04 2.00 -2.72
C PHE A 85 -1.17 2.03 -3.66
N GLN A 86 -1.74 3.20 -3.86
CA GLN A 86 -2.84 3.45 -4.79
C GLN A 86 -2.46 3.13 -6.24
N ASP A 87 -1.25 3.45 -6.66
CA ASP A 87 -0.71 3.28 -8.02
C ASP A 87 0.06 1.96 -8.21
N PHE A 88 -0.20 0.95 -7.36
CA PHE A 88 0.38 -0.40 -7.35
C PHE A 88 1.91 -0.44 -7.23
N LYS A 89 2.65 0.48 -7.85
CA LYS A 89 4.13 0.58 -7.89
C LYS A 89 4.82 -0.74 -8.24
N LEU A 90 4.25 -1.49 -9.20
CA LEU A 90 4.83 -2.75 -9.65
C LEU A 90 6.05 -2.51 -10.54
N LEU A 91 6.98 -3.45 -10.50
CA LEU A 91 8.15 -3.49 -11.38
C LEU A 91 7.70 -4.00 -12.77
N PRO A 92 7.68 -3.14 -13.81
CA PRO A 92 7.00 -3.44 -15.06
C PRO A 92 7.66 -4.57 -15.88
N ASN A 93 8.97 -4.78 -15.66
CA ASN A 93 9.78 -5.77 -16.35
C ASN A 93 9.96 -7.08 -15.56
N LYS A 94 9.28 -7.22 -14.42
CA LYS A 94 9.29 -8.42 -13.58
C LYS A 94 7.91 -9.06 -13.60
N THR A 95 7.89 -10.40 -13.60
CA THR A 95 6.65 -11.19 -13.50
C THR A 95 5.95 -10.95 -12.17
N VAL A 96 4.74 -11.49 -11.99
CA VAL A 96 4.02 -11.50 -10.72
C VAL A 96 4.87 -12.14 -9.62
N TYR A 97 5.43 -13.33 -9.91
CA TYR A 97 6.31 -14.03 -8.98
C TYR A 97 7.51 -13.17 -8.58
N GLU A 98 8.22 -12.63 -9.56
CA GLU A 98 9.42 -11.81 -9.33
C GLU A 98 9.12 -10.50 -8.61
N ASN A 99 7.95 -9.88 -8.83
CA ASN A 99 7.52 -8.70 -8.07
C ASN A 99 7.38 -9.01 -6.58
N VAL A 100 6.82 -10.16 -6.24
CA VAL A 100 6.65 -10.59 -4.85
C VAL A 100 7.99 -11.05 -4.26
N ALA A 101 8.77 -11.85 -5.02
CA ALA A 101 10.09 -12.33 -4.61
C ALA A 101 11.06 -11.19 -4.30
N PHE A 102 11.03 -10.11 -5.09
CA PHE A 102 11.88 -8.94 -4.92
C PHE A 102 11.82 -8.35 -3.51
N ALA A 103 10.63 -8.31 -2.90
CA ALA A 103 10.50 -7.81 -1.52
C ALA A 103 11.25 -8.69 -0.50
N MET A 104 11.41 -9.97 -0.77
CA MET A 104 12.19 -10.89 0.07
C MET A 104 13.70 -10.80 -0.23
N GLU A 105 14.06 -10.65 -1.52
CA GLU A 105 15.45 -10.44 -1.96
C GLU A 105 16.07 -9.22 -1.30
N VAL A 106 15.38 -8.07 -1.32
CA VAL A 106 15.83 -6.82 -0.70
C VAL A 106 16.04 -6.95 0.82
N THR A 107 15.30 -7.88 1.46
CA THR A 107 15.47 -8.15 2.89
C THR A 107 16.50 -9.24 3.19
N GLY A 108 17.23 -9.73 2.18
CA GLY A 108 18.30 -10.73 2.32
C GLY A 108 17.82 -12.15 2.59
N LYS A 109 16.59 -12.51 2.16
CA LYS A 109 16.09 -13.88 2.32
C LYS A 109 16.75 -14.83 1.32
N SER A 110 17.02 -16.07 1.79
CA SER A 110 17.60 -17.11 0.93
C SER A 110 16.64 -17.53 -0.20
N ARG A 111 17.19 -18.02 -1.30
CA ARG A 111 16.42 -18.52 -2.44
C ARG A 111 15.40 -19.58 -2.02
N SER A 112 15.80 -20.53 -1.18
CA SER A 112 14.90 -21.56 -0.66
C SER A 112 13.71 -20.98 0.12
N ALA A 113 13.93 -19.93 0.92
CA ALA A 113 12.85 -19.25 1.63
C ALA A 113 11.90 -18.55 0.66
N ILE A 114 12.41 -17.94 -0.41
CA ILE A 114 11.62 -17.29 -1.45
C ILE A 114 10.77 -18.31 -2.18
N ASP A 115 11.37 -19.42 -2.65
CA ASP A 115 10.70 -20.49 -3.39
C ASP A 115 9.62 -21.20 -2.56
N GLY A 116 9.77 -21.22 -1.23
CA GLY A 116 8.75 -21.76 -0.33
C GLY A 116 7.62 -20.77 -0.01
N GLN A 117 7.90 -19.48 0.10
CA GLN A 117 6.95 -18.50 0.64
C GLN A 117 6.15 -17.76 -0.45
N VAL A 118 6.77 -17.41 -1.57
CA VAL A 118 6.10 -16.66 -2.65
C VAL A 118 4.88 -17.41 -3.19
N PRO A 119 4.94 -18.73 -3.51
CA PRO A 119 3.76 -19.45 -3.99
C PRO A 119 2.61 -19.46 -2.98
N GLN A 120 2.91 -19.55 -1.67
CA GLN A 120 1.88 -19.50 -0.63
C GLN A 120 1.16 -18.18 -0.59
N VAL A 121 1.90 -17.07 -0.75
CA VAL A 121 1.31 -15.72 -0.76
C VAL A 121 0.54 -15.49 -2.05
N LEU A 122 1.03 -15.95 -3.21
CA LEU A 122 0.28 -15.89 -4.46
C LEU A 122 -1.03 -16.67 -4.38
N LYS A 123 -1.03 -17.83 -3.72
CA LYS A 123 -2.26 -18.59 -3.44
C LYS A 123 -3.21 -17.82 -2.54
N LEU A 124 -2.70 -17.14 -1.49
CA LEU A 124 -3.51 -16.31 -0.59
C LEU A 124 -4.29 -15.22 -1.33
N VAL A 125 -3.64 -14.57 -2.31
CA VAL A 125 -4.24 -13.49 -3.10
C VAL A 125 -4.92 -13.95 -4.40
N GLY A 126 -4.96 -15.29 -4.65
CA GLY A 126 -5.62 -15.88 -5.82
C GLY A 126 -4.91 -15.61 -7.15
N LEU A 127 -3.56 -15.59 -7.16
CA LEU A 127 -2.75 -15.31 -8.35
C LEU A 127 -1.79 -16.45 -8.73
N SER A 128 -1.99 -17.67 -8.24
CA SER A 128 -1.11 -18.82 -8.52
C SER A 128 -0.91 -19.05 -10.01
N GLU A 129 -2.00 -19.04 -10.80
CA GLU A 129 -2.00 -19.30 -12.24
C GLU A 129 -1.40 -18.14 -13.08
N MET A 130 -1.11 -17.03 -12.43
CA MET A 130 -0.63 -15.81 -13.07
C MET A 130 0.83 -15.49 -12.73
N ALA A 131 1.52 -16.40 -12.03
CA ALA A 131 2.87 -16.18 -11.49
C ALA A 131 3.87 -15.68 -12.55
N ASP A 132 3.77 -16.18 -13.78
CA ASP A 132 4.68 -15.87 -14.89
C ASP A 132 4.22 -14.67 -15.75
N ARG A 133 3.06 -14.06 -15.42
CA ARG A 133 2.58 -12.91 -16.18
C ARG A 133 3.30 -11.63 -15.79
N LEU A 134 3.48 -10.74 -16.77
CA LEU A 134 3.97 -9.38 -16.53
C LEU A 134 2.81 -8.47 -16.11
N PRO A 135 3.06 -7.40 -15.31
CA PRO A 135 2.03 -6.46 -14.85
C PRO A 135 1.13 -5.91 -15.96
N ARG A 136 1.69 -5.62 -17.13
CA ARG A 136 0.93 -5.13 -18.30
C ARG A 136 -0.12 -6.09 -18.86
N ARG A 137 -0.10 -7.35 -18.44
CA ARG A 137 -1.08 -8.39 -18.85
C ARG A 137 -2.10 -8.67 -17.75
N LEU A 138 -2.16 -7.83 -16.74
CA LEU A 138 -3.04 -7.96 -15.59
C LEU A 138 -4.06 -6.83 -15.58
N SER A 139 -5.29 -7.14 -15.15
CA SER A 139 -6.30 -6.13 -14.79
C SER A 139 -5.83 -5.28 -13.60
N GLY A 140 -6.45 -4.12 -13.37
CA GLY A 140 -6.13 -3.26 -12.22
C GLY A 140 -6.29 -3.98 -10.88
N GLY A 141 -7.34 -4.79 -10.74
CA GLY A 141 -7.55 -5.59 -9.53
C GLY A 141 -6.51 -6.70 -9.32
N GLU A 142 -6.04 -7.35 -10.41
CA GLU A 142 -4.93 -8.30 -10.32
C GLU A 142 -3.62 -7.61 -9.95
N GLN A 143 -3.34 -6.44 -10.53
CA GLN A 143 -2.16 -5.64 -10.17
C GLN A 143 -2.20 -5.24 -8.69
N GLN A 144 -3.36 -4.84 -8.18
CA GLN A 144 -3.54 -4.53 -6.76
C GLN A 144 -3.30 -5.76 -5.88
N ARG A 145 -3.80 -6.93 -6.26
CA ARG A 145 -3.50 -8.19 -5.53
C ARG A 145 -2.01 -8.52 -5.53
N VAL A 146 -1.27 -8.25 -6.62
CA VAL A 146 0.21 -8.37 -6.62
C VAL A 146 0.85 -7.38 -5.65
N SER A 147 0.38 -6.12 -5.60
CA SER A 147 0.85 -5.11 -4.66
C SER A 147 0.63 -5.54 -3.21
N VAL A 148 -0.56 -6.08 -2.87
CA VAL A 148 -0.85 -6.64 -1.55
C VAL A 148 0.05 -7.83 -1.23
N ALA A 149 0.24 -8.76 -2.18
CA ALA A 149 1.12 -9.92 -2.02
C ALA A 149 2.56 -9.50 -1.70
N ARG A 150 3.09 -8.52 -2.46
CA ARG A 150 4.43 -7.95 -2.25
C ARG A 150 4.57 -7.29 -0.88
N ALA A 151 3.55 -6.56 -0.44
CA ALA A 151 3.55 -5.91 0.87
C ALA A 151 3.51 -6.93 2.02
N PHE A 152 2.84 -8.08 1.83
CA PHE A 152 2.63 -9.07 2.87
C PHE A 152 3.67 -10.19 2.90
N VAL A 153 4.42 -10.44 1.81
CA VAL A 153 5.30 -11.62 1.70
C VAL A 153 6.32 -11.75 2.82
N ASN A 154 6.81 -10.66 3.38
CA ASN A 154 7.72 -10.67 4.54
C ASN A 154 7.00 -10.83 5.89
N ARG A 155 5.67 -11.07 5.92
CA ARG A 155 4.84 -11.15 7.11
C ARG A 155 5.06 -9.98 8.06
N PRO A 156 4.80 -8.75 7.62
CA PRO A 156 5.05 -7.56 8.43
C PRO A 156 4.12 -7.53 9.65
N LEU A 157 4.55 -6.80 10.68
CA LEU A 157 3.72 -6.56 11.86
C LEU A 157 2.57 -5.57 11.57
N ILE A 158 2.80 -4.66 10.63
CA ILE A 158 1.89 -3.59 10.24
C ILE A 158 1.76 -3.58 8.72
N LEU A 159 0.54 -3.47 8.21
CA LEU A 159 0.24 -3.24 6.81
C LEU A 159 -0.44 -1.87 6.69
N LEU A 160 0.18 -0.96 5.96
CA LEU A 160 -0.34 0.36 5.65
C LEU A 160 -0.86 0.37 4.21
N ALA A 161 -2.10 0.80 4.00
CA ALA A 161 -2.72 0.89 2.69
C ALA A 161 -3.23 2.31 2.46
N ASP A 162 -2.75 2.97 1.41
CA ASP A 162 -3.18 4.31 1.02
C ASP A 162 -4.07 4.21 -0.23
N GLU A 163 -5.38 4.44 -0.04
CA GLU A 163 -6.41 4.42 -1.09
C GLU A 163 -6.35 3.21 -2.05
N SER A 164 -6.10 2.03 -1.49
CA SER A 164 -5.82 0.81 -2.25
C SER A 164 -7.01 0.26 -3.07
N THR A 165 -8.18 0.86 -2.98
CA THR A 165 -9.41 0.48 -3.72
C THR A 165 -9.96 1.59 -4.61
N GLY A 166 -9.42 2.82 -4.52
CA GLY A 166 -10.00 4.01 -5.16
C GLY A 166 -10.13 3.99 -6.69
N ASN A 167 -9.34 3.15 -7.38
CA ASN A 167 -9.33 3.02 -8.84
C ASN A 167 -9.92 1.70 -9.34
N LEU A 168 -10.64 0.96 -8.46
CA LEU A 168 -11.16 -0.36 -8.75
C LEU A 168 -12.69 -0.35 -8.78
N ASP A 169 -13.27 -1.29 -9.52
CA ASP A 169 -14.70 -1.52 -9.46
C ASP A 169 -15.12 -2.08 -8.08
N PRO A 170 -16.40 -1.93 -7.69
CA PRO A 170 -16.86 -2.34 -6.36
C PRO A 170 -16.64 -3.82 -6.05
N ALA A 171 -16.84 -4.72 -7.00
CA ALA A 171 -16.67 -6.16 -6.78
C ALA A 171 -15.20 -6.51 -6.53
N THR A 172 -14.29 -5.92 -7.31
CA THR A 172 -12.84 -6.07 -7.11
C THR A 172 -12.41 -5.49 -5.76
N SER A 173 -12.95 -4.33 -5.37
CA SER A 173 -12.68 -3.69 -4.09
C SER A 173 -13.04 -4.60 -2.91
N VAL A 174 -14.23 -5.23 -2.94
CA VAL A 174 -14.64 -6.25 -1.95
C VAL A 174 -13.64 -7.42 -1.92
N GLY A 175 -13.18 -7.88 -3.08
CA GLY A 175 -12.15 -8.93 -3.16
C GLY A 175 -10.85 -8.56 -2.45
N ILE A 176 -10.36 -7.33 -2.64
CA ILE A 176 -9.16 -6.81 -1.94
C ILE A 176 -9.41 -6.73 -0.44
N MET A 177 -10.58 -6.25 -0.01
CA MET A 177 -10.91 -6.14 1.41
C MET A 177 -10.94 -7.50 2.10
N ARG A 178 -11.45 -8.55 1.45
CA ARG A 178 -11.39 -9.93 1.97
C ARG A 178 -9.95 -10.40 2.16
N ILE A 179 -9.05 -10.08 1.24
CA ILE A 179 -7.63 -10.40 1.38
C ILE A 179 -7.01 -9.67 2.57
N LEU A 180 -7.27 -8.37 2.72
CA LEU A 180 -6.77 -7.57 3.84
C LEU A 180 -7.33 -8.05 5.18
N ASP A 181 -8.61 -8.42 5.25
CA ASP A 181 -9.24 -9.01 6.44
C ASP A 181 -8.59 -10.35 6.81
N ARG A 182 -8.34 -11.23 5.81
CA ARG A 182 -7.62 -12.48 6.02
C ARG A 182 -6.21 -12.24 6.54
N ILE A 183 -5.49 -11.27 6.00
CA ILE A 183 -4.17 -10.86 6.49
C ILE A 183 -4.26 -10.36 7.94
N ASN A 184 -5.25 -9.53 8.27
CA ASN A 184 -5.46 -9.04 9.63
C ASN A 184 -5.73 -10.17 10.63
N ARG A 185 -6.53 -11.17 10.25
CA ARG A 185 -6.80 -12.37 11.08
C ARG A 185 -5.54 -13.19 11.40
N THR A 186 -4.45 -13.05 10.63
CA THR A 186 -3.15 -13.65 10.98
C THR A 186 -2.38 -12.91 12.08
N GLY A 187 -2.94 -11.80 12.59
CA GLY A 187 -2.35 -10.96 13.63
C GLY A 187 -1.60 -9.74 13.13
N THR A 188 -1.58 -9.49 11.81
CA THR A 188 -1.04 -8.26 11.23
C THR A 188 -1.98 -7.08 11.54
N THR A 189 -1.43 -5.98 12.04
CA THR A 189 -2.18 -4.73 12.22
C THR A 189 -2.37 -4.08 10.84
N VAL A 190 -3.60 -3.71 10.49
CA VAL A 190 -3.91 -3.07 9.20
C VAL A 190 -4.39 -1.65 9.44
N VAL A 191 -3.81 -0.68 8.74
CA VAL A 191 -4.26 0.71 8.73
C VAL A 191 -4.50 1.10 7.27
N MET A 192 -5.74 1.42 6.94
CA MET A 192 -6.13 1.73 5.57
C MET A 192 -6.75 3.12 5.48
N ALA A 193 -6.14 4.00 4.70
CA ALA A 193 -6.78 5.24 4.28
C ALA A 193 -7.73 4.96 3.13
N THR A 194 -8.95 5.44 3.24
CA THR A 194 -9.98 5.32 2.20
C THR A 194 -10.99 6.45 2.29
N HIS A 195 -11.60 6.74 1.16
CA HIS A 195 -12.78 7.59 1.05
C HIS A 195 -14.04 6.80 0.63
N ASP A 196 -13.93 5.47 0.55
CA ASP A 196 -15.03 4.58 0.19
C ASP A 196 -15.91 4.28 1.41
N HIS A 197 -17.06 4.96 1.46
CA HIS A 197 -18.04 4.83 2.55
C HIS A 197 -18.61 3.41 2.63
N ALA A 198 -18.92 2.80 1.48
CA ALA A 198 -19.56 1.50 1.43
C ALA A 198 -18.68 0.40 2.02
N ILE A 199 -17.38 0.45 1.74
CA ILE A 199 -16.40 -0.49 2.32
C ILE A 199 -16.31 -0.34 3.83
N VAL A 200 -16.20 0.91 4.32
CA VAL A 200 -16.07 1.19 5.76
C VAL A 200 -17.31 0.68 6.51
N ASP A 201 -18.51 0.98 5.97
CA ASP A 201 -19.79 0.63 6.58
C ASP A 201 -20.05 -0.87 6.55
N ALA A 202 -19.64 -1.56 5.48
CA ALA A 202 -19.76 -3.02 5.37
C ALA A 202 -18.86 -3.76 6.35
N MET A 203 -17.63 -3.29 6.57
CA MET A 203 -16.65 -4.00 7.42
C MET A 203 -16.79 -3.70 8.91
N ARG A 204 -17.37 -2.59 9.30
CA ARG A 204 -17.58 -2.17 10.69
C ARG A 204 -16.36 -2.35 11.61
N ARG A 205 -15.20 -1.94 11.11
CA ARG A 205 -13.95 -1.91 11.87
C ARG A 205 -13.80 -0.57 12.58
N ARG A 206 -12.71 -0.38 13.31
CA ARG A 206 -12.38 0.90 13.92
C ARG A 206 -12.21 1.97 12.84
N VAL A 207 -12.82 3.13 13.06
CA VAL A 207 -12.79 4.28 12.15
C VAL A 207 -12.19 5.47 12.87
N VAL A 208 -11.12 6.00 12.34
CA VAL A 208 -10.49 7.25 12.77
C VAL A 208 -10.73 8.28 11.68
N GLN A 209 -11.53 9.29 11.99
CA GLN A 209 -11.85 10.37 11.06
C GLN A 209 -10.90 11.56 11.27
N LEU A 210 -10.26 11.95 10.16
CA LEU A 210 -9.40 13.12 10.10
C LEU A 210 -10.14 14.27 9.41
N GLU A 211 -10.09 15.44 10.03
CA GLU A 211 -10.56 16.69 9.43
C GLU A 211 -9.56 17.82 9.71
N ARG A 212 -9.11 18.50 8.66
CA ARG A 212 -8.16 19.63 8.75
C ARG A 212 -6.94 19.32 9.62
N GLY A 213 -6.40 18.10 9.46
CA GLY A 213 -5.21 17.65 10.17
C GLY A 213 -5.42 17.23 11.63
N ARG A 214 -6.65 17.12 12.11
CA ARG A 214 -6.98 16.69 13.48
C ARG A 214 -7.82 15.45 13.46
N VAL A 215 -7.71 14.63 14.51
CA VAL A 215 -8.66 13.52 14.76
C VAL A 215 -9.95 14.13 15.25
N LEU A 216 -11.03 13.98 14.46
CA LEU A 216 -12.36 14.43 14.81
C LEU A 216 -13.13 13.35 15.56
N ARG A 217 -12.95 12.09 15.17
CA ARG A 217 -13.68 10.93 15.69
C ARG A 217 -12.79 9.70 15.67
N ASP A 218 -12.93 8.86 16.70
CA ASP A 218 -12.27 7.57 16.84
C ASP A 218 -13.26 6.58 17.44
N GLU A 219 -13.78 5.66 16.65
CA GLU A 219 -14.81 4.72 17.02
C GLU A 219 -14.37 3.28 16.74
N SER A 220 -14.45 2.41 17.74
CA SER A 220 -13.99 1.02 17.65
C SER A 220 -14.81 0.15 16.70
N ARG A 221 -16.06 0.54 16.39
CA ARG A 221 -16.95 -0.04 15.37
C ARG A 221 -17.70 1.10 14.68
N GLY A 222 -16.94 1.90 13.95
CA GLY A 222 -17.48 3.08 13.30
C GLY A 222 -18.14 2.73 11.95
N VAL A 223 -19.00 3.63 11.52
CA VAL A 223 -19.51 3.74 10.14
C VAL A 223 -19.01 5.08 9.59
N TYR A 224 -18.95 5.20 8.27
CA TYR A 224 -18.49 6.44 7.67
C TYR A 224 -19.51 7.56 7.84
N GLU A 225 -20.78 7.24 7.59
CA GLU A 225 -21.93 8.11 7.85
C GLU A 225 -23.03 7.31 8.57
N THR A 226 -23.89 8.01 9.31
CA THR A 226 -24.92 7.44 10.19
C THR A 226 -26.12 6.84 9.43
N ALA A 227 -25.93 6.14 8.34
CA ALA A 227 -26.97 5.36 7.69
C ALA A 227 -26.87 3.90 8.11
N VAL A 228 -27.98 3.34 8.59
CA VAL A 228 -28.10 1.98 9.10
C VAL A 228 -27.92 0.98 7.96
N ALA A 229 -26.71 0.53 7.71
CA ALA A 229 -26.48 -0.64 6.88
C ALA A 229 -26.17 -1.84 7.80
N GLU A 230 -26.84 -2.95 7.60
CA GLU A 230 -26.55 -4.17 8.34
C GLU A 230 -25.14 -4.70 8.00
N PRO A 231 -24.41 -5.30 8.95
CA PRO A 231 -23.06 -5.82 8.66
C PRO A 231 -23.15 -6.95 7.63
N VAL A 232 -22.47 -6.78 6.51
CA VAL A 232 -22.26 -7.88 5.58
C VAL A 232 -21.21 -8.81 6.20
N GLU A 233 -21.63 -9.95 6.74
CA GLU A 233 -20.71 -11.01 7.10
C GLU A 233 -20.06 -11.54 5.82
N LEU A 234 -18.76 -11.32 5.69
CA LEU A 234 -17.97 -11.88 4.58
C LEU A 234 -17.84 -13.39 4.80
N PRO A 235 -18.42 -14.25 3.95
CA PRO A 235 -18.34 -15.69 4.16
C PRO A 235 -16.90 -16.18 4.13
N ASP A 236 -16.58 -17.08 5.06
CA ASP A 236 -15.22 -17.61 5.27
C ASP A 236 -14.70 -18.48 4.12
N ASP A 237 -15.55 -18.85 3.15
CA ASP A 237 -15.30 -19.92 2.19
C ASP A 237 -15.49 -19.51 0.73
N VAL A 238 -14.83 -18.40 0.31
CA VAL A 238 -14.75 -18.09 -1.12
C VAL A 238 -13.31 -18.25 -1.60
N THR A 239 -13.07 -19.39 -2.23
CA THR A 239 -11.90 -19.57 -3.10
C THR A 239 -11.99 -18.52 -4.20
N ILE A 240 -11.07 -17.55 -4.19
CA ILE A 240 -10.98 -16.52 -5.25
C ILE A 240 -10.38 -17.18 -6.48
N GLY A 241 -11.19 -17.98 -7.18
CA GLY A 241 -10.95 -18.38 -8.57
C GLY A 241 -11.62 -17.36 -9.48
N ALA A 242 -11.11 -17.22 -10.70
CA ALA A 242 -11.53 -16.23 -11.68
C ALA A 242 -13.01 -16.36 -12.15
N GLU A 243 -13.81 -17.27 -11.58
CA GLU A 243 -15.15 -17.62 -12.06
C GLU A 243 -16.31 -17.28 -11.08
N ALA A 244 -16.07 -16.61 -9.96
CA ALA A 244 -17.14 -16.32 -9.00
C ALA A 244 -17.44 -14.80 -8.93
N VAL A 245 -17.85 -14.21 -10.03
CA VAL A 245 -18.47 -12.89 -10.08
C VAL A 245 -19.82 -13.03 -10.80
N GLU A 246 -20.71 -13.87 -10.27
CA GLU A 246 -22.13 -13.77 -10.62
C GLU A 246 -22.93 -13.46 -9.36
N SER A 247 -23.65 -12.34 -9.47
CA SER A 247 -24.79 -11.90 -8.66
C SER A 247 -24.53 -11.58 -7.18
N VAL A 248 -24.13 -10.34 -6.92
CA VAL A 248 -24.69 -9.59 -5.80
C VAL A 248 -25.65 -8.56 -6.40
N GLU A 249 -26.93 -8.94 -6.53
CA GLU A 249 -27.99 -7.97 -6.75
C GLU A 249 -28.05 -7.03 -5.55
N MET A 250 -27.61 -5.81 -5.77
CA MET A 250 -27.83 -4.72 -4.84
C MET A 250 -29.30 -4.28 -4.99
N VAL A 251 -30.15 -4.75 -4.10
CA VAL A 251 -31.51 -4.23 -3.96
C VAL A 251 -31.39 -2.82 -3.37
N THR A 252 -31.30 -1.84 -4.23
CA THR A 252 -31.59 -0.45 -3.89
C THR A 252 -33.11 -0.26 -4.03
N THR A 253 -33.87 -0.49 -2.96
CA THR A 253 -35.24 0.03 -2.84
C THR A 253 -35.13 1.50 -2.46
N VAL A 254 -35.19 2.35 -3.49
CA VAL A 254 -35.54 3.76 -3.29
C VAL A 254 -37.05 3.84 -3.45
N GLU A 255 -37.77 3.89 -2.36
CA GLU A 255 -39.14 4.40 -2.34
C GLU A 255 -39.10 5.92 -2.51
N ALA A 256 -39.45 6.38 -3.70
CA ALA A 256 -39.81 7.78 -3.91
C ALA A 256 -41.29 7.81 -4.29
N ASP A 257 -42.08 8.14 -3.28
CA ASP A 257 -43.44 8.62 -3.42
C ASP A 257 -43.40 10.05 -3.97
N THR A 258 -43.92 10.27 -5.17
CA THR A 258 -44.57 11.53 -5.51
C THR A 258 -45.33 11.37 -6.86
N SER A 259 -46.63 11.38 -6.76
CA SER A 259 -47.59 11.64 -7.80
C SER A 259 -47.39 13.03 -8.42
N THR A 260 -47.23 13.13 -9.72
CA THR A 260 -47.82 14.22 -10.51
C THR A 260 -47.94 13.78 -11.97
N VAL A 261 -49.20 13.79 -12.41
CA VAL A 261 -49.68 13.60 -13.76
C VAL A 261 -49.35 14.84 -14.58
N VAL A 262 -48.81 14.71 -15.79
CA VAL A 262 -49.08 15.60 -16.94
C VAL A 262 -48.75 14.86 -18.24
N GLU A 263 -49.78 14.63 -19.00
CA GLU A 263 -50.06 14.67 -20.44
C GLU A 263 -48.99 14.31 -21.49
N THR A 264 -49.41 13.38 -22.28
CA THR A 264 -48.93 12.93 -23.59
C THR A 264 -49.02 14.00 -24.66
N GLU A 265 -47.96 14.17 -25.46
CA GLU A 265 -48.08 14.58 -26.86
C GLU A 265 -47.25 13.67 -27.77
N GLU A 266 -47.98 12.95 -28.62
CA GLU A 266 -47.51 12.27 -29.83
C GLU A 266 -47.07 13.30 -30.87
N VAL A 267 -45.86 13.13 -31.44
CA VAL A 267 -45.60 13.65 -32.79
C VAL A 267 -44.88 12.58 -33.59
N THR A 268 -45.64 12.19 -34.61
CA THR A 268 -45.37 11.21 -35.63
C THR A 268 -44.17 11.49 -36.52
N ALA A 269 -43.63 10.39 -37.02
CA ALA A 269 -42.59 10.22 -38.02
C ALA A 269 -42.82 10.94 -39.35
N THR A 270 -41.75 11.30 -40.05
CA THR A 270 -41.62 11.10 -41.49
C THR A 270 -40.18 10.92 -41.91
N ALA A 271 -39.95 9.86 -42.66
CA ALA A 271 -38.72 9.54 -43.38
C ALA A 271 -38.68 10.29 -44.73
N SER A 272 -37.46 10.64 -45.19
CA SER A 272 -37.11 10.81 -46.62
C SER A 272 -35.60 10.87 -46.74
N SER A 273 -34.92 9.86 -47.16
CA SER A 273 -34.42 9.41 -48.48
C SER A 273 -33.55 10.39 -49.26
N ALA A 274 -32.33 9.90 -49.53
CA ALA A 274 -31.49 10.02 -50.73
C ALA A 274 -30.74 11.34 -50.99
N ASP A 275 -29.42 11.30 -51.11
CA ASP A 275 -28.66 11.25 -52.37
C ASP A 275 -27.15 11.33 -52.09
N GLU A 276 -26.41 10.36 -52.60
CA GLU A 276 -25.03 10.55 -53.03
C GLU A 276 -25.01 11.21 -54.40
N PRO A 277 -23.97 11.94 -54.88
CA PRO A 277 -22.96 11.27 -55.67
C PRO A 277 -21.51 11.82 -55.64
N THR A 278 -20.61 10.88 -55.83
CA THR A 278 -19.45 10.81 -56.78
C THR A 278 -18.46 11.96 -56.95
N ALA A 279 -17.17 11.57 -56.69
CA ALA A 279 -15.99 11.50 -57.55
C ALA A 279 -15.25 12.76 -57.98
N ALA A 280 -13.97 12.57 -58.00
CA ALA A 280 -12.80 12.99 -58.84
C ALA A 280 -11.70 13.61 -57.98
N ASP A 281 -10.56 12.95 -57.86
CA ASP A 281 -9.46 12.80 -58.82
C ASP A 281 -8.63 14.08 -58.93
N GLU A 282 -7.38 14.00 -58.56
CA GLU A 282 -6.20 14.55 -59.19
C GLU A 282 -5.01 14.59 -58.21
N THR A 283 -4.04 13.70 -58.44
CA THR A 283 -2.63 13.97 -58.24
C THR A 283 -2.10 14.74 -59.46
N PRO A 284 -1.01 15.51 -59.41
CA PRO A 284 0.30 14.93 -59.71
C PRO A 284 1.52 15.56 -58.97
N GLU A 285 2.56 14.75 -58.84
CA GLU A 285 3.99 14.91 -59.16
C GLU A 285 4.58 16.34 -59.02
N ASP A 286 5.77 16.56 -58.49
CA ASP A 286 7.09 16.19 -59.00
C ASP A 286 8.21 16.89 -58.21
N ASN A 287 9.35 16.20 -58.09
CA ASN A 287 10.74 16.63 -58.09
C ASN A 287 11.33 17.62 -57.10
N GLY A 288 12.48 17.21 -56.60
CA GLY A 288 13.59 18.07 -56.24
C GLY A 288 14.63 17.42 -55.35
N ASP A 289 15.60 16.73 -55.99
CA ASP A 289 16.92 16.41 -55.49
C ASP A 289 17.57 17.64 -54.82
N ASP A 290 18.31 17.42 -53.77
CA ASP A 290 19.68 17.91 -53.68
C ASP A 290 20.49 17.20 -52.57
N GLU A 291 21.55 16.76 -53.04
CA GLU A 291 22.77 16.13 -52.56
C GLU A 291 23.61 17.09 -51.70
N ALA A 292 24.38 16.48 -50.85
CA ALA A 292 25.74 16.86 -50.46
C ALA A 292 25.99 17.20 -48.98
N THR A 293 26.78 16.39 -48.50
CA THR A 293 28.16 16.43 -47.99
C THR A 293 28.30 16.42 -46.47
N ALA A 294 28.90 15.31 -46.04
CA ALA A 294 29.70 15.24 -44.82
C ALA A 294 31.01 16.01 -44.97
N PRO A 295 31.64 16.41 -43.91
CA PRO A 295 33.02 15.95 -43.74
C PRO A 295 33.32 15.35 -42.37
N ASP A 296 34.06 14.31 -42.49
CA ASP A 296 35.02 13.65 -41.64
C ASP A 296 36.04 14.63 -41.02
N THR A 297 36.30 14.52 -39.72
CA THR A 297 37.66 14.68 -39.18
C THR A 297 37.75 14.06 -37.78
N SER A 298 38.51 13.00 -37.72
CA SER A 298 39.33 12.45 -36.65
C SER A 298 39.89 13.49 -35.67
N ASN A 299 39.82 13.22 -34.37
CA ASN A 299 41.04 13.23 -33.56
C ASN A 299 40.88 12.35 -32.32
N ALA A 300 41.89 11.58 -32.13
CA ALA A 300 42.17 10.61 -31.09
C ALA A 300 42.75 11.29 -29.83
N GLU A 301 42.86 10.43 -28.79
CA GLU A 301 43.70 10.56 -27.59
C GLU A 301 43.08 11.42 -26.47
N ASP A 302 42.71 10.86 -25.32
CA ASP A 302 43.55 10.30 -24.28
C ASP A 302 42.78 9.39 -23.33
N ALA A 303 43.31 8.23 -23.10
CA ALA A 303 42.93 7.30 -22.04
C ALA A 303 43.67 7.72 -20.76
N GLU A 304 42.94 7.89 -19.66
CA GLU A 304 43.53 7.73 -18.33
C GLU A 304 42.78 6.62 -17.56
N ASP A 305 43.49 5.51 -17.44
CA ASP A 305 43.25 4.41 -16.51
C ASP A 305 43.26 4.94 -15.07
N ILE A 306 42.14 4.78 -14.35
CA ILE A 306 42.15 4.83 -12.89
C ILE A 306 41.95 3.41 -12.38
N ASP A 307 43.04 2.78 -12.04
CA ASP A 307 43.16 1.58 -11.25
C ASP A 307 42.70 1.87 -9.79
N VAL A 308 41.61 1.24 -9.34
CA VAL A 308 41.20 1.24 -7.94
C VAL A 308 41.22 -0.20 -7.43
N THR A 309 42.41 -0.67 -7.15
CA THR A 309 42.63 -1.76 -6.20
C THR A 309 42.60 -1.19 -4.79
N GLY A 310 41.47 -1.23 -4.11
CA GLY A 310 41.32 -0.92 -2.69
C GLY A 310 41.11 -2.19 -1.89
N GLU A 311 42.17 -2.58 -1.18
CA GLU A 311 42.22 -3.65 -0.21
C GLU A 311 41.09 -3.56 0.83
N VAL A 312 40.35 -4.66 0.96
CA VAL A 312 39.45 -4.89 2.08
C VAL A 312 40.27 -5.38 3.27
N ALA A 313 40.44 -4.51 4.26
CA ALA A 313 41.02 -4.91 5.53
C ALA A 313 39.99 -5.73 6.33
N VAL A 314 40.31 -6.98 6.51
CA VAL A 314 39.67 -7.90 7.45
C VAL A 314 40.09 -7.48 8.85
N ILE A 315 39.14 -7.04 9.67
CA ILE A 315 39.37 -6.89 11.13
C ILE A 315 38.93 -8.19 11.77
N GLU A 316 39.90 -8.98 12.21
CA GLU A 316 39.72 -10.13 13.10
C GLU A 316 39.28 -9.64 14.48
N ASP A 317 38.22 -10.21 15.00
CA ASP A 317 37.75 -10.08 16.38
C ASP A 317 38.75 -10.84 17.29
N ALA A 318 39.36 -10.12 18.19
CA ALA A 318 40.11 -10.70 19.32
C ALA A 318 39.12 -11.01 20.46
N GLU A 319 38.89 -12.29 20.68
CA GLU A 319 38.37 -12.82 21.94
C GLU A 319 39.41 -12.57 23.04
N SER A 320 38.99 -11.96 24.13
CA SER A 320 39.73 -11.98 25.39
C SER A 320 38.86 -12.64 26.44
N ASP A 321 39.20 -13.89 26.71
CA ASP A 321 38.92 -14.60 27.96
C ASP A 321 39.51 -13.81 29.14
N ASP A 322 38.71 -13.60 30.15
CA ASP A 322 39.20 -13.32 31.52
C ASP A 322 38.39 -14.20 32.48
N GLU A 323 39.00 -15.34 32.79
CA GLU A 323 38.75 -16.14 34.00
C GLU A 323 39.51 -15.50 35.18
N ALA A 324 38.82 -15.29 36.27
CA ALA A 324 39.42 -15.23 37.63
C ALA A 324 38.31 -15.59 38.62
N GLU A 325 38.35 -16.79 39.05
CA GLU A 325 38.79 -17.36 40.34
C GLU A 325 38.13 -16.72 41.57
N SER A 326 37.30 -17.58 42.13
CA SER A 326 37.08 -17.96 43.53
C SER A 326 37.91 -17.23 44.60
N ASP A 327 37.26 -16.86 45.69
CA ASP A 327 37.65 -17.38 47.00
C ASP A 327 36.53 -17.26 48.03
N ASP A 328 36.40 -18.37 48.77
CA ASP A 328 35.71 -18.60 50.01
C ASP A 328 35.98 -17.55 51.09
N GLU A 329 35.01 -17.28 51.93
CA GLU A 329 35.18 -17.48 53.37
C GLU A 329 33.84 -17.45 54.13
N ALA A 330 33.76 -18.46 54.97
CA ALA A 330 32.74 -18.71 55.94
C ALA A 330 32.89 -17.81 57.19
N GLY A 331 31.80 -17.61 57.87
CA GLY A 331 31.76 -17.04 59.24
C GLY A 331 30.33 -16.81 59.64
N SER A 332 29.66 -17.71 60.13
CA SER A 332 29.27 -18.17 61.48
C SER A 332 28.82 -17.06 62.46
N ASP A 333 27.70 -17.39 63.07
CA ASP A 333 27.25 -17.03 64.42
C ASP A 333 26.58 -15.64 64.58
N ASP A 334 25.53 -15.45 65.21
CA ASP A 334 24.82 -15.97 66.38
C ASP A 334 23.72 -15.01 66.81
N GLU A 335 22.72 -15.61 67.41
CA GLU A 335 21.85 -15.10 68.54
C GLU A 335 20.91 -13.90 68.40
N ALA A 336 19.68 -14.26 68.49
CA ALA A 336 18.74 -14.09 69.61
C ALA A 336 18.28 -12.65 70.00
N GLY A 337 17.02 -12.53 70.14
CA GLY A 337 16.52 -11.79 71.31
C GLY A 337 15.42 -10.75 71.03
N GLN A 338 14.24 -11.17 71.44
CA GLN A 338 13.05 -10.41 71.90
C GLN A 338 12.08 -9.87 70.83
#